data_7fd953b288edb63bf39b7c2c3d39ac3d
#
_entry.id   7fd953b288edb63bf39b7c2c3d39ac3d
#
_cell.length_a   1.000
_cell.length_b   1.000
_cell.length_c   1.000
_cell.angle_alpha   90.00
_cell.angle_beta   90.00
_cell.angle_gamma   90.00
#
_symmetry.space_group_name_H-M   'P 1'
#
loop_
_entity.id
_entity.type
_entity.pdbx_description
1 polymer ?
#
loop_
_entity_poly.entity_id
_entity_poly.type
_entity_poly.pdbx_seq_one_letter_code
_entity_poly.pdbx_strand_id
1 'polypeptide(L)'
;MKLKLDDERMSDDFFEDTKILGIACPLKNYQFCWHVEKMLNIPFATSADLQIGMEKNKRSYSFTVYEFIHPLTSKEHFLYSNKHEGEFLLPELQHLDFIWLIRDPYNDIDEFNELQQRLRKIPGVQMVTEVPHEKIKSRDNLQR
;
A
#
# COMPACT_ATOMS: atom_id res chain seq x y z
N MET A 1 -19.49 22.45 1.24
CA MET A 1 -20.37 21.29 1.04
C MET A 1 -20.07 20.54 -0.24
N LYS A 2 -20.00 21.27 -1.33
CA LYS A 2 -19.68 20.68 -2.63
C LYS A 2 -18.28 20.02 -2.61
N LEU A 3 -17.32 20.64 -1.94
CA LEU A 3 -15.97 20.10 -1.83
C LEU A 3 -15.94 18.77 -1.06
N LYS A 4 -16.75 18.65 -0.02
CA LYS A 4 -16.81 17.43 0.78
C LYS A 4 -17.39 16.25 -0.01
N LEU A 5 -18.42 16.51 -0.82
CA LEU A 5 -19.00 15.48 -1.68
C LEU A 5 -18.02 15.06 -2.77
N ASP A 6 -17.30 16.03 -3.33
CA ASP A 6 -16.29 15.73 -4.35
C ASP A 6 -15.14 14.92 -3.76
N ASP A 7 -14.72 15.22 -2.52
CA ASP A 7 -13.69 14.48 -1.84
C ASP A 7 -14.11 13.03 -1.57
N GLU A 8 -15.34 12.82 -1.12
CA GLU A 8 -15.87 11.47 -0.91
C GLU A 8 -15.94 10.68 -2.22
N ARG A 9 -16.39 11.32 -3.29
CA ARG A 9 -16.46 10.69 -4.60
C ARG A 9 -15.07 10.35 -5.12
N MET A 10 -14.09 11.23 -4.95
CA MET A 10 -12.71 10.98 -5.35
C MET A 10 -12.10 9.83 -4.56
N SER A 11 -12.41 9.73 -3.25
CA SER A 11 -11.95 8.62 -2.42
C SER A 11 -12.54 7.31 -2.90
N ASP A 12 -13.84 7.27 -3.20
CA ASP A 12 -14.49 6.06 -3.69
C ASP A 12 -13.92 5.65 -5.05
N ASP A 13 -13.69 6.61 -5.95
CA ASP A 13 -13.10 6.36 -7.25
C ASP A 13 -11.67 5.84 -7.12
N PHE A 14 -10.91 6.36 -6.15
CA PHE A 14 -9.55 5.91 -5.90
C PHE A 14 -9.49 4.42 -5.55
N PHE A 15 -10.49 3.91 -4.82
CA PHE A 15 -10.54 2.51 -4.41
C PHE A 15 -11.32 1.62 -5.36
N GLU A 16 -11.84 2.16 -6.46
CA GLU A 16 -12.50 1.36 -7.47
C GLU A 16 -11.49 0.41 -8.12
N ASP A 17 -11.87 -0.85 -8.33
CA ASP A 17 -11.01 -1.91 -8.88
C ASP A 17 -9.72 -2.10 -8.08
N THR A 18 -9.74 -1.74 -6.82
CA THR A 18 -8.56 -1.74 -5.95
C THR A 18 -8.74 -2.74 -4.82
N LYS A 19 -7.69 -3.53 -4.58
CA LYS A 19 -7.60 -4.41 -3.42
C LYS A 19 -6.43 -3.99 -2.56
N ILE A 20 -6.56 -4.19 -1.26
CA ILE A 20 -5.55 -3.76 -0.30
C ILE A 20 -5.12 -4.93 0.55
N LEU A 21 -3.81 -5.15 0.61
CA LEU A 21 -3.20 -6.13 1.49
C LEU A 21 -2.47 -5.41 2.62
N GLY A 22 -2.63 -5.93 3.83
CA GLY A 22 -1.84 -5.50 4.97
C GLY A 22 -0.79 -6.54 5.28
N ILE A 23 0.44 -6.10 5.52
CA ILE A 23 1.58 -6.99 5.73
C ILE A 23 2.27 -6.64 7.03
N ALA A 24 2.37 -7.63 7.94
CA ALA A 24 3.17 -7.50 9.15
C ALA A 24 4.53 -8.14 8.89
N CYS A 25 5.58 -7.33 8.86
CA CYS A 25 6.92 -7.78 8.53
C CYS A 25 7.95 -6.80 9.10
N PRO A 26 8.85 -7.25 9.99
CA PRO A 26 9.80 -6.34 10.64
C PRO A 26 10.97 -5.92 9.77
N LEU A 27 11.02 -6.37 8.52
CA LEU A 27 12.10 -5.99 7.61
C LEU A 27 12.05 -4.51 7.28
N LYS A 28 13.21 -3.93 6.99
CA LYS A 28 13.28 -2.56 6.48
C LYS A 28 12.72 -2.51 5.06
N ASN A 29 12.29 -1.31 4.64
CA ASN A 29 11.66 -1.12 3.34
C ASN A 29 12.47 -1.74 2.19
N TYR A 30 13.79 -1.44 2.13
CA TYR A 30 14.62 -1.92 1.04
C TYR A 30 14.81 -3.44 1.08
N GLN A 31 14.83 -4.03 2.28
CA GLN A 31 14.95 -5.48 2.44
C GLN A 31 13.69 -6.19 1.95
N PHE A 32 12.54 -5.67 2.33
CA PHE A 32 11.27 -6.22 1.88
C PHE A 32 11.13 -6.12 0.36
N CYS A 33 11.42 -4.96 -0.21
CA CYS A 33 11.36 -4.75 -1.66
C CYS A 33 12.34 -5.66 -2.41
N TRP A 34 13.52 -5.91 -1.84
CA TRP A 34 14.48 -6.83 -2.44
C TRP A 34 13.91 -8.24 -2.54
N HIS A 35 13.30 -8.75 -1.46
CA HIS A 35 12.68 -10.07 -1.47
C HIS A 35 11.52 -10.14 -2.47
N VAL A 36 10.71 -9.08 -2.52
CA VAL A 36 9.58 -9.02 -3.46
C VAL A 36 10.08 -9.10 -4.90
N GLU A 37 11.13 -8.35 -5.21
CA GLU A 37 11.70 -8.39 -6.55
C GLU A 37 12.23 -9.77 -6.92
N LYS A 38 12.94 -10.41 -5.98
CA LYS A 38 13.53 -11.73 -6.23
C LYS A 38 12.50 -12.85 -6.30
N MET A 39 11.49 -12.83 -5.45
CA MET A 39 10.52 -13.93 -5.35
C MET A 39 9.30 -13.75 -6.24
N LEU A 40 8.91 -12.51 -6.52
CA LEU A 40 7.68 -12.21 -7.26
C LEU A 40 7.94 -11.50 -8.58
N ASN A 41 9.19 -11.12 -8.83
CA ASN A 41 9.56 -10.38 -10.04
C ASN A 41 8.80 -9.05 -10.17
N ILE A 42 8.59 -8.38 -9.04
CA ILE A 42 7.98 -7.06 -8.98
C ILE A 42 9.04 -6.06 -8.52
N PRO A 43 9.66 -5.32 -9.46
CA PRO A 43 10.71 -4.36 -9.11
C PRO A 43 10.11 -3.01 -8.69
N PHE A 44 9.74 -2.90 -7.44
CA PHE A 44 9.22 -1.65 -6.91
C PHE A 44 10.28 -0.55 -6.99
N ALA A 45 9.87 0.64 -7.39
CA ALA A 45 10.72 1.82 -7.45
C ALA A 45 10.06 2.97 -6.71
N THR A 46 10.89 3.88 -6.21
CA THR A 46 10.40 5.08 -5.53
C THR A 46 10.94 6.32 -6.22
N SER A 47 10.23 7.43 -6.05
CA SER A 47 10.68 8.75 -6.47
C SER A 47 10.20 9.78 -5.46
N ALA A 48 10.71 10.99 -5.55
CA ALA A 48 10.30 12.08 -4.67
C ALA A 48 8.80 12.36 -4.78
N ASP A 49 8.22 12.15 -5.96
CA ASP A 49 6.80 12.39 -6.21
C ASP A 49 5.90 11.33 -5.57
N LEU A 50 6.48 10.21 -5.14
CA LEU A 50 5.73 9.09 -4.55
C LEU A 50 5.80 9.09 -3.02
N GLN A 51 6.16 10.21 -2.40
CA GLN A 51 6.17 10.32 -0.96
C GLN A 51 4.89 10.99 -0.47
N ILE A 52 4.40 10.52 0.68
CA ILE A 52 3.25 11.12 1.34
C ILE A 52 3.75 11.89 2.55
N GLY A 53 3.54 13.22 2.52
CA GLY A 53 3.89 14.08 3.64
C GLY A 53 2.75 14.23 4.61
N MET A 54 3.06 14.17 5.89
CA MET A 54 2.10 14.42 6.96
C MET A 54 2.72 15.32 8.02
N GLU A 55 1.91 16.19 8.60
CA GLU A 55 2.31 17.00 9.75
C GLU A 55 1.54 16.59 10.98
N LYS A 56 2.26 16.40 12.08
CA LYS A 56 1.66 16.02 13.35
C LYS A 56 2.55 16.54 14.48
N ASN A 57 1.94 17.21 15.48
CA ASN A 57 2.66 17.75 16.63
C ASN A 57 3.82 18.67 16.21
N LYS A 58 3.60 19.50 15.19
CA LYS A 58 4.59 20.44 14.63
C LYS A 58 5.80 19.74 14.01
N ARG A 59 5.70 18.46 13.69
CA ARG A 59 6.72 17.71 12.98
C ARG A 59 6.20 17.28 11.61
N SER A 60 7.09 17.25 10.64
CA SER A 60 6.77 16.75 9.31
C SER A 60 7.28 15.33 9.16
N TYR A 61 6.43 14.44 8.66
CA TYR A 61 6.77 13.05 8.41
C TYR A 61 6.58 12.76 6.93
N SER A 62 7.49 11.99 6.36
CA SER A 62 7.41 11.59 4.96
C SER A 62 7.37 10.07 4.90
N PHE A 63 6.28 9.53 4.35
CA PHE A 63 6.09 8.09 4.20
C PHE A 63 6.46 7.68 2.78
N THR A 64 7.35 6.69 2.67
CA THR A 64 7.82 6.21 1.37
C THR A 64 6.73 5.41 0.67
N VAL A 65 6.56 5.68 -0.63
CA VAL A 65 5.66 4.93 -1.50
C VAL A 65 6.49 4.34 -2.64
N TYR A 66 6.30 3.05 -2.88
CA TYR A 66 6.92 2.35 -4.00
C TYR A 66 5.85 2.02 -5.03
N GLU A 67 6.23 2.04 -6.28
CA GLU A 67 5.30 1.84 -7.38
C GLU A 67 5.85 0.83 -8.38
N PHE A 68 4.97 -0.01 -8.90
CA PHE A 68 5.25 -0.82 -10.08
C PHE A 68 3.99 -0.90 -10.94
N ILE A 69 4.11 -0.47 -12.20
CA ILE A 69 3.03 -0.55 -13.18
C ILE A 69 3.42 -1.62 -14.18
N HIS A 70 2.60 -2.66 -14.27
CA HIS A 70 2.91 -3.77 -15.18
C HIS A 70 2.80 -3.29 -16.63
N PRO A 71 3.86 -3.46 -17.45
CA PRO A 71 3.88 -2.87 -18.79
C PRO A 71 2.86 -3.45 -19.76
N LEU A 72 2.38 -4.68 -19.52
CA LEU A 72 1.51 -5.38 -20.47
C LEU A 72 0.04 -5.42 -20.05
N THR A 73 -0.26 -5.26 -18.76
CA THR A 73 -1.61 -5.50 -18.24
C THR A 73 -2.26 -4.26 -17.63
N SER A 74 -1.55 -3.16 -17.51
CA SER A 74 -2.01 -1.94 -16.84
C SER A 74 -2.30 -2.14 -15.35
N LYS A 75 -1.96 -3.29 -14.79
CA LYS A 75 -2.09 -3.54 -13.36
C LYS A 75 -1.10 -2.66 -12.61
N GLU A 76 -1.57 -1.95 -11.59
CA GLU A 76 -0.74 -1.06 -10.78
C GLU A 76 -0.57 -1.62 -9.38
N HIS A 77 0.66 -1.59 -8.90
CA HIS A 77 0.98 -1.97 -7.52
C HIS A 77 1.60 -0.78 -6.81
N PHE A 78 1.10 -0.50 -5.62
CA PHE A 78 1.65 0.55 -4.75
C PHE A 78 1.94 -0.05 -3.39
N LEU A 79 3.15 0.16 -2.91
CA LEU A 79 3.56 -0.31 -1.58
C LEU A 79 3.83 0.89 -0.69
N TYR A 80 3.06 1.01 0.37
CA TYR A 80 3.19 2.10 1.33
C TYR A 80 3.88 1.57 2.58
N SER A 81 4.90 2.28 3.04
CA SER A 81 5.45 2.05 4.38
C SER A 81 4.48 2.69 5.37
N ASN A 82 3.91 1.89 6.27
CA ASN A 82 2.90 2.38 7.20
C ASN A 82 3.51 3.07 8.43
N LYS A 83 4.84 3.00 8.58
CA LYS A 83 5.50 3.49 9.80
C LYS A 83 6.72 4.33 9.44
N HIS A 84 6.85 5.47 10.11
CA HIS A 84 8.03 6.33 9.98
C HIS A 84 8.21 7.11 11.27
N GLU A 85 9.37 6.93 11.92
CA GLU A 85 9.74 7.66 13.15
C GLU A 85 8.67 7.61 14.24
N GLY A 86 8.04 6.44 14.42
CA GLY A 86 7.02 6.24 15.44
C GLY A 86 5.61 6.67 15.03
N GLU A 87 5.44 7.28 13.87
CA GLU A 87 4.13 7.66 13.35
C GLU A 87 3.66 6.68 12.30
N PHE A 88 2.34 6.60 12.10
CA PHE A 88 1.71 5.66 11.17
C PHE A 88 0.94 6.40 10.09
N LEU A 89 1.08 5.93 8.85
CA LEU A 89 0.28 6.43 7.73
C LEU A 89 -1.19 6.10 7.94
N LEU A 90 -1.47 4.87 8.37
CA LEU A 90 -2.82 4.43 8.75
C LEU A 90 -2.80 4.03 10.22
N PRO A 91 -3.08 4.97 11.15
CA PRO A 91 -3.02 4.69 12.59
C PRO A 91 -3.98 3.58 13.03
N GLU A 92 -5.09 3.40 12.35
CA GLU A 92 -6.06 2.35 12.64
C GLU A 92 -5.52 0.96 12.33
N LEU A 93 -4.39 0.86 11.60
CA LEU A 93 -3.76 -0.40 11.22
C LEU A 93 -2.31 -0.45 11.73
N GLN A 94 -2.08 -0.06 12.98
CA GLN A 94 -0.74 0.02 13.57
C GLN A 94 0.01 -1.31 13.60
N HIS A 95 -0.71 -2.42 13.56
CA HIS A 95 -0.12 -3.76 13.57
C HIS A 95 0.45 -4.17 12.21
N LEU A 96 0.22 -3.37 11.17
CA LEU A 96 0.70 -3.63 9.83
C LEU A 96 1.87 -2.71 9.50
N ASP A 97 2.95 -3.28 8.97
CA ASP A 97 4.16 -2.53 8.62
C ASP A 97 4.09 -1.97 7.21
N PHE A 98 3.43 -2.69 6.31
CA PHE A 98 3.27 -2.30 4.90
C PHE A 98 1.82 -2.41 4.48
N ILE A 99 1.41 -1.50 3.62
CA ILE A 99 0.11 -1.54 2.96
C ILE A 99 0.37 -1.66 1.46
N TRP A 100 -0.13 -2.73 0.86
CA TRP A 100 0.07 -3.03 -0.57
C TRP A 100 -1.26 -2.86 -1.28
N LEU A 101 -1.33 -1.88 -2.15
CA LEU A 101 -2.53 -1.54 -2.89
C LEU A 101 -2.37 -2.03 -4.32
N ILE A 102 -3.37 -2.76 -4.82
CA ILE A 102 -3.36 -3.31 -6.17
C ILE A 102 -4.56 -2.77 -6.91
N ARG A 103 -4.31 -2.09 -8.00
CA ARG A 103 -5.36 -1.63 -8.91
C ARG A 103 -5.36 -2.51 -10.14
N ASP A 104 -6.41 -3.34 -10.26
CA ASP A 104 -6.54 -4.32 -11.34
C ASP A 104 -7.92 -4.23 -11.96
N PRO A 105 -8.03 -3.63 -13.17
CA PRO A 105 -9.34 -3.51 -13.83
C PRO A 105 -10.00 -4.85 -14.17
N TYR A 106 -9.21 -5.92 -14.28
CA TYR A 106 -9.72 -7.24 -14.60
C TYR A 106 -10.13 -8.05 -13.37
N ASN A 107 -9.74 -7.57 -12.17
CA ASN A 107 -10.13 -8.17 -10.89
C ASN A 107 -9.88 -9.68 -10.83
N ASP A 108 -8.67 -10.10 -11.18
CA ASP A 108 -8.27 -11.52 -11.21
C ASP A 108 -8.07 -12.04 -9.78
N ILE A 109 -9.08 -12.74 -9.27
CA ILE A 109 -9.10 -13.26 -7.90
C ILE A 109 -8.03 -14.34 -7.70
N ASP A 110 -7.82 -15.20 -8.68
CA ASP A 110 -6.84 -16.29 -8.56
C ASP A 110 -5.43 -15.74 -8.46
N GLU A 111 -5.11 -14.74 -9.28
CA GLU A 111 -3.81 -14.07 -9.23
C GLU A 111 -3.61 -13.34 -7.91
N PHE A 112 -4.66 -12.70 -7.40
CA PHE A 112 -4.62 -12.02 -6.12
C PHE A 112 -4.35 -12.99 -4.96
N ASN A 113 -5.02 -14.14 -4.97
CA ASN A 113 -4.81 -15.18 -3.96
C ASN A 113 -3.41 -15.78 -4.04
N GLU A 114 -2.90 -15.98 -5.24
CA GLU A 114 -1.54 -16.48 -5.45
C GLU A 114 -0.51 -15.48 -4.91
N LEU A 115 -0.72 -14.19 -5.14
CA LEU A 115 0.16 -13.15 -4.62
C LEU A 115 0.25 -13.22 -3.10
N GLN A 116 -0.88 -13.38 -2.42
CA GLN A 116 -0.90 -13.49 -0.96
C GLN A 116 -0.09 -14.69 -0.49
N GLN A 117 -0.23 -15.84 -1.15
CA GLN A 117 0.48 -17.04 -0.78
C GLN A 117 2.00 -16.88 -0.97
N ARG A 118 2.40 -16.24 -2.04
CA ARG A 118 3.82 -15.98 -2.31
C ARG A 118 4.41 -15.00 -1.30
N LEU A 119 3.65 -13.97 -0.94
CA LEU A 119 4.10 -13.01 0.07
C LEU A 119 4.33 -13.66 1.42
N ARG A 120 3.50 -14.63 1.79
CA ARG A 120 3.66 -15.35 3.06
C ARG A 120 4.95 -16.17 3.13
N LYS A 121 5.56 -16.47 2.00
CA LYS A 121 6.80 -17.24 1.92
C LYS A 121 8.05 -16.37 2.04
N ILE A 122 7.91 -15.06 2.01
CA ILE A 122 9.06 -14.16 2.17
C ILE A 122 9.58 -14.25 3.59
N PRO A 123 10.91 -14.45 3.78
CA PRO A 123 11.48 -14.48 5.13
C PRO A 123 11.17 -13.19 5.89
N GLY A 124 10.69 -13.34 7.11
CA GLY A 124 10.34 -12.20 7.96
C GLY A 124 8.88 -11.81 7.89
N VAL A 125 8.13 -12.22 6.88
CA VAL A 125 6.70 -11.92 6.80
C VAL A 125 5.96 -12.76 7.82
N GLN A 126 5.26 -12.08 8.74
CA GLN A 126 4.52 -12.70 9.83
C GLN A 126 3.05 -12.86 9.50
N MET A 127 2.49 -11.93 8.71
CA MET A 127 1.08 -11.96 8.36
C MET A 127 0.85 -11.23 7.05
N VAL A 128 -0.03 -11.77 6.22
CA VAL A 128 -0.57 -11.11 5.03
C VAL A 128 -2.08 -11.25 5.10
N THR A 129 -2.80 -10.15 5.04
CA THR A 129 -4.25 -10.16 5.13
C THR A 129 -4.86 -9.15 4.16
N GLU A 130 -6.00 -9.50 3.59
CA GLU A 130 -6.77 -8.52 2.81
C GLU A 130 -7.44 -7.55 3.77
N VAL A 131 -7.35 -6.25 3.47
CA VAL A 131 -7.95 -5.20 4.30
C VAL A 131 -9.18 -4.67 3.58
N PRO A 132 -10.38 -4.86 4.14
CA PRO A 132 -11.60 -4.27 3.57
C PRO A 132 -11.52 -2.74 3.59
N HIS A 133 -12.04 -2.10 2.54
CA HIS A 133 -11.98 -0.65 2.41
C HIS A 133 -12.62 0.07 3.60
N GLU A 134 -13.68 -0.48 4.15
CA GLU A 134 -14.41 0.12 5.28
C GLU A 134 -13.61 0.14 6.58
N LYS A 135 -12.55 -0.66 6.68
CA LYS A 135 -11.65 -0.64 7.84
C LYS A 135 -10.60 0.46 7.76
N ILE A 136 -10.45 1.09 6.61
CA ILE A 136 -9.48 2.15 6.42
C ILE A 136 -10.18 3.50 6.58
N LYS A 137 -10.04 4.08 7.77
CA LYS A 137 -10.63 5.37 8.10
C LYS A 137 -9.80 6.53 7.56
N SER A 138 -8.49 6.34 7.52
CA SER A 138 -7.53 7.36 7.04
C SER A 138 -7.16 7.15 5.58
N ARG A 139 -8.09 6.68 4.76
CA ARG A 139 -7.80 6.35 3.36
C ARG A 139 -7.32 7.52 2.52
N ASP A 140 -7.64 8.76 2.93
CA ASP A 140 -7.13 9.94 2.25
C ASP A 140 -5.60 10.02 2.32
N ASN A 141 -4.99 9.41 3.34
CA ASN A 141 -3.54 9.37 3.48
C ASN A 141 -2.87 8.53 2.40
N LEU A 142 -3.60 7.63 1.74
CA LEU A 142 -3.07 6.82 0.66
C LEU A 142 -3.13 7.52 -0.70
N GLN A 143 -3.88 8.60 -0.79
CA GLN A 143 -4.02 9.38 -2.02
C GLN A 143 -2.88 10.37 -2.14
N ARG A 144 -2.42 10.57 -3.37
CA ARG A 144 -1.32 11.47 -3.67
C ARG A 144 -1.79 12.74 -4.34
#